data_f2c515357670fb80718fe3a856a438c4
#
_entry.id   f2c515357670fb80718fe3a856a438c4
#
_cell.length_a   1.000
_cell.length_b   1.000
_cell.length_c   1.000
_cell.angle_alpha   90.00
_cell.angle_beta   90.00
_cell.angle_gamma   90.00
#
_symmetry.space_group_name_H-M   'P 1'
#
loop_
_entity.id
_entity.type
_entity.pdbx_description
1 polymer ?
#
loop_
_entity_poly.entity_id
_entity_poly.type
_entity_poly.pdbx_seq_one_letter_code
_entity_poly.pdbx_strand_id
1 'polypeptide(L)'
;MTETEAAYIAGLFDGEGCVTYKQYMKKRTKKEKSYSTWSIELEISMTDQSIIRWLHEVLKVGSVSKKPPHKTSMGRKMQWRWRCSYRDAYYVCLLIWPFAHIKLPKIDKILKHYNNLLKNNVIDIRDYHKRSFK
;
A
#
# COMPACT_ATOMS: atom_id res chain seq x y z
N MET A 1 4.38 16.57 1.18
CA MET A 1 3.28 16.05 2.02
C MET A 1 3.50 16.45 3.46
N THR A 2 2.45 16.92 4.11
CA THR A 2 2.51 17.30 5.51
C THR A 2 2.29 16.11 6.44
N GLU A 3 2.66 16.24 7.69
CA GLU A 3 2.41 15.23 8.71
C GLU A 3 0.90 14.99 8.92
N THR A 4 0.11 16.06 8.86
CA THR A 4 -1.34 15.98 8.95
C THR A 4 -1.94 15.16 7.80
N GLU A 5 -1.46 15.38 6.58
CA GLU A 5 -1.88 14.60 5.41
C GLU A 5 -1.50 13.12 5.57
N ALA A 6 -0.28 12.84 6.05
CA ALA A 6 0.16 11.46 6.28
C ALA A 6 -0.71 10.77 7.34
N ALA A 7 -1.07 11.46 8.41
CA ALA A 7 -1.96 10.93 9.44
C ALA A 7 -3.37 10.65 8.90
N TYR A 8 -3.88 11.55 8.08
CA TYR A 8 -5.19 11.35 7.42
C TYR A 8 -5.18 10.13 6.51
N ILE A 9 -4.13 9.99 5.70
CA ILE A 9 -3.97 8.84 4.79
C ILE A 9 -3.86 7.54 5.57
N ALA A 10 -3.10 7.53 6.67
CA ALA A 10 -3.00 6.35 7.54
C ALA A 10 -4.38 5.95 8.09
N GLY A 11 -5.19 6.92 8.50
CA GLY A 11 -6.56 6.67 8.93
C GLY A 11 -7.45 6.11 7.82
N LEU A 12 -7.30 6.60 6.59
CA LEU A 12 -8.01 6.04 5.44
C LEU A 12 -7.64 4.57 5.21
N PHE A 13 -6.35 4.23 5.31
CA PHE A 13 -5.92 2.84 5.19
C PHE A 13 -6.46 1.98 6.32
N ASP A 14 -6.46 2.47 7.54
CA ASP A 14 -7.00 1.72 8.68
C ASP A 14 -8.48 1.40 8.50
N GLY A 15 -9.27 2.34 7.96
CA GLY A 15 -10.70 2.18 7.80
C GLY A 15 -11.13 1.51 6.49
N GLU A 16 -10.56 1.92 5.37
CA GLU A 16 -11.03 1.55 4.03
C GLU A 16 -9.95 0.89 3.17
N GLY A 17 -8.70 0.85 3.63
CA GLY A 17 -7.60 0.35 2.85
C GLY A 17 -7.43 -1.16 2.93
N CYS A 18 -6.68 -1.68 1.96
CA CYS A 18 -6.23 -3.06 1.93
C CYS A 18 -4.71 -3.07 1.78
N VAL A 19 -4.03 -3.76 2.67
CA VAL A 19 -2.59 -3.97 2.61
C VAL A 19 -2.35 -5.45 2.34
N THR A 20 -1.75 -5.75 1.19
CA THR A 20 -1.46 -7.13 0.80
C THR A 20 0.03 -7.40 0.95
N TYR A 21 0.35 -8.43 1.70
CA TYR A 21 1.70 -8.96 1.82
C TYR A 21 1.61 -10.47 1.92
N LYS A 22 1.89 -11.15 0.81
CA LYS A 22 1.85 -12.62 0.81
C LYS A 22 2.87 -13.20 -0.15
N GLN A 23 3.38 -14.36 0.20
CA GLN A 23 4.24 -15.16 -0.63
C GLN A 23 3.40 -16.21 -1.36
N TYR A 24 3.71 -16.43 -2.63
CA TYR A 24 3.04 -17.48 -3.40
C TYR A 24 4.03 -18.13 -4.36
N MET A 25 3.68 -19.35 -4.79
CA MET A 25 4.49 -20.11 -5.74
C MET A 25 3.99 -19.85 -7.16
N LYS A 26 4.91 -19.54 -8.05
CA LYS A 26 4.60 -19.26 -9.45
C LYS A 26 5.43 -20.14 -10.36
N LYS A 27 4.83 -20.63 -11.44
CA LYS A 27 5.51 -21.36 -12.51
C LYS A 27 5.44 -20.56 -13.80
N ARG A 28 6.56 -20.43 -14.49
CA ARG A 28 6.59 -19.76 -15.80
C ARG A 28 6.00 -20.64 -16.89
N THR A 29 6.28 -21.95 -16.84
CA THR A 29 5.74 -22.95 -17.73
C THR A 29 5.40 -24.22 -16.95
N LYS A 30 4.60 -25.11 -17.54
CA LYS A 30 4.28 -26.40 -16.92
C LYS A 30 5.51 -27.28 -16.64
N LYS A 31 6.62 -27.03 -17.34
CA LYS A 31 7.86 -27.83 -17.25
C LYS A 31 8.90 -27.24 -16.28
N GLU A 32 8.74 -25.98 -15.88
CA GLU A 32 9.72 -25.33 -15.00
C GLU A 32 9.41 -25.59 -13.52
N LYS A 33 10.45 -25.56 -12.70
CA LYS A 33 10.31 -25.58 -11.25
C LYS A 33 9.55 -24.34 -10.79
N SER A 34 8.65 -24.50 -9.84
CA SER A 34 7.98 -23.36 -9.21
C SER A 34 9.01 -22.53 -8.43
N TYR A 35 8.84 -21.22 -8.44
CA TYR A 35 9.65 -20.30 -7.67
C TYR A 35 8.77 -19.48 -6.75
N SER A 36 9.36 -19.07 -5.62
CA SER A 36 8.67 -18.22 -4.65
C SER A 36 8.67 -16.77 -5.13
N THR A 37 7.53 -16.11 -5.06
CA THR A 37 7.39 -14.70 -5.36
C THR A 37 6.46 -14.03 -4.34
N TRP A 38 6.48 -12.70 -4.29
CA TRP A 38 5.72 -11.93 -3.33
C TRP A 38 4.69 -11.06 -4.02
N SER A 39 3.53 -10.91 -3.38
CA SER A 39 2.53 -9.92 -3.75
C SER A 39 2.53 -8.84 -2.66
N ILE A 40 2.94 -7.63 -3.02
CA ILE A 40 3.03 -6.48 -2.12
C ILE A 40 2.25 -5.35 -2.77
N GLU A 41 1.14 -4.97 -2.15
CA GLU A 41 0.20 -4.03 -2.76
C GLU A 41 -0.57 -3.26 -1.69
N LEU A 42 -0.82 -2.00 -1.97
CA LEU A 42 -1.73 -1.15 -1.21
C LEU A 42 -2.88 -0.72 -2.11
N GLU A 43 -4.08 -0.72 -1.57
CA GLU A 43 -5.28 -0.35 -2.30
C GLU A 43 -6.26 0.38 -1.40
N ILE A 44 -6.88 1.44 -1.91
CA ILE A 44 -8.05 2.08 -1.32
C ILE A 44 -9.11 2.22 -2.40
N SER A 45 -10.33 1.77 -2.11
CA SER A 45 -11.48 1.90 -3.01
C SER A 45 -12.61 2.62 -2.28
N MET A 46 -13.15 3.65 -2.92
CA MET A 46 -14.23 4.46 -2.37
C MET A 46 -15.16 4.93 -3.47
N THR A 47 -16.40 5.25 -3.12
CA THR A 47 -17.36 5.85 -4.06
C THR A 47 -17.02 7.32 -4.35
N ASP A 48 -16.31 7.99 -3.44
CA ASP A 48 -15.90 9.38 -3.60
C ASP A 48 -14.65 9.48 -4.45
N GLN A 49 -14.82 9.89 -5.71
CA GLN A 49 -13.74 10.05 -6.66
C GLN A 49 -12.74 11.13 -6.23
N SER A 50 -13.21 12.21 -5.61
CA SER A 50 -12.34 13.34 -5.25
C SER A 50 -11.28 12.94 -4.23
N ILE A 51 -11.62 12.12 -3.25
CA ILE A 51 -10.68 11.62 -2.25
C ILE A 51 -9.62 10.71 -2.90
N ILE A 52 -10.04 9.85 -3.81
CA ILE A 52 -9.12 8.95 -4.51
C ILE A 52 -8.14 9.74 -5.40
N ARG A 53 -8.60 10.75 -6.09
CA ARG A 53 -7.74 11.63 -6.91
C ARG A 53 -6.78 12.45 -6.03
N TRP A 54 -7.29 13.00 -4.91
CA TRP A 54 -6.47 13.71 -3.95
C TRP A 54 -5.35 12.84 -3.40
N LEU A 55 -5.65 11.58 -3.05
CA LEU A 55 -4.69 10.61 -2.57
C LEU A 55 -3.54 10.43 -3.57
N HIS A 56 -3.87 10.28 -4.85
CA HIS A 56 -2.87 10.15 -5.90
C HIS A 56 -2.02 11.42 -6.06
N GLU A 57 -2.64 12.59 -5.99
CA GLU A 57 -1.91 13.86 -6.06
C GLU A 57 -0.91 14.03 -4.92
N VAL A 58 -1.31 13.68 -3.71
CA VAL A 58 -0.48 13.85 -2.51
C VAL A 58 0.66 12.84 -2.47
N LEU A 59 0.35 11.58 -2.77
CA LEU A 59 1.34 10.50 -2.72
C LEU A 59 2.26 10.47 -3.94
N LYS A 60 1.77 10.93 -5.09
CA LYS A 60 2.48 11.00 -6.38
C LYS A 60 2.92 9.62 -6.94
N VAL A 61 2.48 8.55 -6.33
CA VAL A 61 2.73 7.18 -6.79
C VAL A 61 1.42 6.43 -6.88
N GLY A 62 1.44 5.31 -7.61
CA GLY A 62 0.25 4.50 -7.80
C GLY A 62 -0.57 4.93 -9.01
N SER A 63 -1.74 4.33 -9.14
CA SER A 63 -2.66 4.62 -10.24
C SER A 63 -4.10 4.68 -9.73
N VAL A 64 -4.91 5.46 -10.45
CA VAL A 64 -6.35 5.59 -10.19
C VAL A 64 -7.12 4.90 -11.31
N SER A 65 -8.08 4.06 -10.96
CA SER A 65 -8.93 3.36 -11.91
C SER A 65 -10.35 3.23 -11.38
N LYS A 66 -11.28 2.95 -12.28
CA LYS A 66 -12.65 2.62 -11.90
C LYS A 66 -12.71 1.18 -11.40
N LYS A 67 -13.49 0.96 -10.33
CA LYS A 67 -13.77 -0.38 -9.82
C LYS A 67 -15.27 -0.61 -9.97
N PRO A 68 -15.72 -1.28 -11.06
CA PRO A 68 -17.15 -1.54 -11.24
C PRO A 68 -17.67 -2.47 -10.15
N PRO A 69 -18.96 -2.36 -9.78
CA PRO A 69 -19.56 -3.26 -8.82
C PRO A 69 -19.54 -4.70 -9.33
N HIS A 70 -19.39 -5.66 -8.41
CA HIS A 70 -19.44 -7.08 -8.74
C HIS A 70 -20.81 -7.41 -9.35
N LYS A 71 -20.85 -8.31 -10.34
CA LYS A 71 -22.08 -8.70 -11.04
C LYS A 71 -23.21 -9.16 -10.13
N THR A 72 -22.88 -9.71 -8.95
CA THR A 72 -23.86 -10.16 -7.96
C THR A 72 -24.25 -9.08 -6.93
N SER A 73 -23.67 -7.91 -7.02
CA SER A 73 -23.88 -6.81 -6.05
C SER A 73 -24.91 -5.82 -6.58
N MET A 74 -26.17 -6.20 -6.54
CA MET A 74 -27.27 -5.33 -6.98
C MET A 74 -27.32 -4.05 -6.12
N GLY A 75 -27.44 -2.91 -6.77
CA GLY A 75 -27.58 -1.60 -6.12
C GLY A 75 -26.31 -0.95 -5.59
N ARG A 76 -25.16 -1.56 -5.74
CA ARG A 76 -23.90 -0.94 -5.34
C ARG A 76 -23.44 0.06 -6.38
N LYS A 77 -22.96 1.23 -5.89
CA LYS A 77 -22.40 2.28 -6.73
C LYS A 77 -21.02 1.90 -7.24
N MET A 78 -20.63 2.46 -8.39
CA MET A 78 -19.27 2.36 -8.88
C MET A 78 -18.32 2.97 -7.87
N GLN A 79 -17.18 2.29 -7.66
CA GLN A 79 -16.11 2.79 -6.81
C GLN A 79 -14.94 3.27 -7.67
N TRP A 80 -14.12 4.14 -7.10
CA TRP A 80 -12.83 4.53 -7.62
C TRP A 80 -11.76 3.87 -6.77
N ARG A 81 -10.68 3.46 -7.41
CA ARG A 81 -9.61 2.71 -6.75
C ARG A 81 -8.28 3.39 -6.99
N TRP A 82 -7.54 3.63 -5.90
CA TRP A 82 -6.12 3.93 -5.94
C TRP A 82 -5.36 2.69 -5.52
N ARG A 83 -4.29 2.37 -6.26
CA ARG A 83 -3.48 1.19 -6.00
C ARG A 83 -2.02 1.47 -6.31
N CYS A 84 -1.11 0.92 -5.48
CA CYS A 84 0.32 0.87 -5.80
C CYS A 84 0.91 -0.46 -5.34
N SER A 85 2.08 -0.79 -5.87
CA SER A 85 2.69 -2.11 -5.67
C SER A 85 4.18 -1.97 -5.41
N TYR A 86 4.76 -2.96 -4.76
CA TYR A 86 6.19 -3.15 -4.58
C TYR A 86 6.89 -1.94 -3.97
N ARG A 87 7.86 -1.34 -4.65
CA ARG A 87 8.63 -0.21 -4.10
C ARG A 87 7.78 1.00 -3.77
N ASP A 88 6.76 1.27 -4.57
CA ASP A 88 5.81 2.35 -4.29
C ASP A 88 5.02 2.06 -3.02
N ALA A 89 4.62 0.80 -2.82
CA ALA A 89 3.96 0.38 -1.58
C ALA A 89 4.89 0.56 -0.38
N TYR A 90 6.15 0.20 -0.50
CA TYR A 90 7.15 0.43 0.54
C TYR A 90 7.27 1.92 0.89
N TYR A 91 7.37 2.77 -0.13
CA TYR A 91 7.45 4.22 0.04
C TYR A 91 6.24 4.75 0.82
N VAL A 92 5.02 4.36 0.43
CA VAL A 92 3.81 4.79 1.12
C VAL A 92 3.77 4.26 2.56
N CYS A 93 4.18 3.01 2.78
CA CYS A 93 4.26 2.43 4.12
C CYS A 93 5.19 3.24 5.03
N LEU A 94 6.33 3.71 4.52
CA LEU A 94 7.22 4.58 5.28
C LEU A 94 6.54 5.87 5.72
N LEU A 95 5.69 6.44 4.85
CA LEU A 95 4.99 7.69 5.14
C LEU A 95 3.90 7.53 6.19
N ILE A 96 3.14 6.44 6.15
CA ILE A 96 1.96 6.25 7.02
C ILE A 96 2.25 5.45 8.28
N TRP A 97 3.40 4.79 8.35
CA TRP A 97 3.76 3.93 9.46
C TRP A 97 3.62 4.58 10.86
N PRO A 98 4.03 5.85 11.08
CA PRO A 98 3.93 6.45 12.42
C PRO A 98 2.50 6.63 12.91
N PHE A 99 1.52 6.65 12.00
CA PHE A 99 0.13 6.99 12.30
C PHE A 99 -0.82 5.80 12.13
N ALA A 100 -0.36 4.69 11.55
CA ALA A 100 -1.19 3.52 11.31
C ALA A 100 -1.42 2.73 12.61
N HIS A 101 -2.59 2.14 12.74
CA HIS A 101 -2.96 1.29 13.87
C HIS A 101 -3.42 -0.08 13.40
N ILE A 102 -4.55 -0.15 12.73
CA ILE A 102 -5.17 -1.43 12.34
C ILE A 102 -4.33 -2.17 11.31
N LYS A 103 -3.79 -1.44 10.34
CA LYS A 103 -2.97 -2.02 9.25
C LYS A 103 -1.50 -2.16 9.62
N LEU A 104 -1.10 -1.69 10.80
CA LEU A 104 0.31 -1.67 11.21
C LEU A 104 1.02 -3.04 11.12
N PRO A 105 0.42 -4.17 11.54
CA PRO A 105 1.11 -5.45 11.42
C PRO A 105 1.53 -5.82 10.00
N LYS A 106 0.67 -5.56 9.00
CA LYS A 106 1.00 -5.82 7.59
C LYS A 106 1.99 -4.80 7.03
N ILE A 107 1.85 -3.54 7.43
CA ILE A 107 2.80 -2.48 7.07
C ILE A 107 4.20 -2.85 7.58
N ASP A 108 4.32 -3.31 8.82
CA ASP A 108 5.59 -3.77 9.38
C ASP A 108 6.21 -4.90 8.57
N LYS A 109 5.40 -5.84 8.09
CA LYS A 109 5.89 -6.94 7.25
C LYS A 109 6.49 -6.43 5.95
N ILE A 110 5.84 -5.47 5.30
CA ILE A 110 6.34 -4.86 4.07
C ILE A 110 7.66 -4.13 4.34
N LEU A 111 7.71 -3.34 5.41
CA LEU A 111 8.91 -2.59 5.77
C LEU A 111 10.09 -3.53 6.07
N LYS A 112 9.87 -4.58 6.82
CA LYS A 112 10.90 -5.58 7.12
C LYS A 112 11.38 -6.31 5.86
N HIS A 113 10.47 -6.62 4.95
CA HIS A 113 10.80 -7.28 3.69
C HIS A 113 11.85 -6.47 2.90
N TYR A 114 11.61 -5.18 2.73
CA TYR A 114 12.53 -4.31 1.97
C TYR A 114 13.80 -3.98 2.76
N ASN A 115 13.72 -3.83 4.08
CA ASN A 115 14.89 -3.61 4.92
C ASN A 115 15.86 -4.79 4.87
N ASN A 116 15.36 -6.01 4.83
CA ASN A 116 16.20 -7.20 4.70
C ASN A 116 16.94 -7.24 3.36
N LEU A 117 16.37 -6.66 2.30
CA LEU A 117 17.04 -6.53 1.01
C LEU A 117 18.15 -5.46 1.03
N LEU A 118 18.09 -4.50 1.97
CA LEU A 118 19.03 -3.41 2.12
C LEU A 118 20.04 -3.67 3.23
N LYS A 119 20.42 -4.93 3.45
CA LYS A 119 21.23 -5.40 4.59
C LYS A 119 22.50 -4.60 4.91
N ASN A 120 23.06 -3.87 3.96
CA ASN A 120 24.32 -3.12 4.13
C ASN A 120 24.09 -1.63 4.41
N ASN A 121 22.85 -1.15 4.38
CA ASN A 121 22.48 0.24 4.66
C ASN A 121 21.37 0.26 5.71
N VAL A 122 21.72 -0.12 6.93
CA VAL A 122 20.74 -0.16 8.02
C VAL A 122 20.39 1.27 8.43
N ILE A 123 19.36 1.78 7.80
CA ILE A 123 18.66 2.96 8.32
C ILE A 123 17.55 2.41 9.20
N ASP A 124 17.58 2.74 10.50
CA ASP A 124 16.47 2.41 11.38
C ASP A 124 15.22 3.10 10.84
N ILE A 125 14.15 2.33 10.61
CA ILE A 125 12.87 2.83 10.10
C ILE A 125 12.38 4.00 10.98
N ARG A 126 12.56 3.91 12.28
CA ARG A 126 12.17 4.96 13.23
C ARG A 126 12.91 6.26 12.97
N ASP A 127 14.20 6.18 12.66
CA ASP A 127 15.01 7.36 12.34
C ASP A 127 14.60 7.95 10.99
N TYR A 128 14.24 7.11 10.03
CA TYR A 128 13.75 7.55 8.73
C TYR A 128 12.49 8.39 8.90
N HIS A 129 11.53 7.92 9.69
CA HIS A 129 10.30 8.66 9.95
C HIS A 129 10.54 10.00 10.64
N LYS A 130 11.44 10.04 11.62
CA LYS A 130 11.82 11.29 12.28
C LYS A 130 12.38 12.30 11.29
N ARG A 131 13.12 11.84 10.27
CA ARG A 131 13.68 12.71 9.23
C ARG A 131 12.63 13.17 8.23
N SER A 132 11.65 12.35 7.91
CA SER A 132 10.63 12.64 6.88
C SER A 132 9.67 13.75 7.28
N PHE A 133 9.49 14.00 8.58
CA PHE A 133 8.53 14.97 9.10
C PHE A 133 9.18 16.15 9.86
N LYS A 134 10.47 16.29 9.71
CA LYS A 134 11.18 17.47 10.25
C LYS A 134 11.14 18.65 9.30
#